data_9e09ef8dde31c384df053a9979d6432b
#
_entry.id   9e09ef8dde31c384df053a9979d6432b
#
_cell.length_a   1.000
_cell.length_b   1.000
_cell.length_c   1.000
_cell.angle_alpha   90.00
_cell.angle_beta   90.00
_cell.angle_gamma   90.00
#
_symmetry.space_group_name_H-M   'P 1'
#
loop_
_entity.id
_entity.type
_entity.pdbx_description
1 polymer ?
#
loop_
_entity_poly.entity_id
_entity_poly.type
_entity_poly.pdbx_seq_one_letter_code
_entity_poly.pdbx_strand_id
1 'polypeptide(L)'
;ALGLAFLYLPIAILVIYSFNASRLVTVWGGWSLRWYTDLGINPENLRLYEHPKEKLSHYSKRTVDIEYRFRFQGSEWGELMGVANRTDFDLKTHSEASGTDLSYFDQTKDERWVPYVIEPAFGLTRALMAFLIDAYAEDEAPNAKGGVDKRTVLRLDRRLAPVKVAVLPLSRNEQLSPLAKQVAADLRKLWNVDFDDAGAIGRRYRRQDEIGTPFCVTVDFDSLDDNAVTVRERDSMEQERIPLERLRGYLAEQLIGA
;
A
#
# COMPACT_ATOMS: atom_id res chain seq x y z
N ALA A 1 17.88 15.73 23.12
CA ALA A 1 17.96 16.19 21.72
C ALA A 1 18.55 15.11 20.79
N LEU A 2 19.68 14.46 21.12
CA LEU A 2 20.32 13.41 20.30
C LEU A 2 19.41 12.18 20.05
N GLY A 3 18.61 11.75 21.02
CA GLY A 3 17.72 10.60 20.89
C GLY A 3 16.57 10.82 19.90
N LEU A 4 16.02 12.04 19.82
CA LEU A 4 14.99 12.41 18.85
C LEU A 4 15.55 12.48 17.41
N ALA A 5 16.75 13.05 17.24
CA ALA A 5 17.41 13.09 15.93
C ALA A 5 17.72 11.66 15.42
N PHE A 6 18.14 10.76 16.30
CA PHE A 6 18.39 9.36 15.93
C PHE A 6 17.11 8.61 15.51
N LEU A 7 15.97 8.96 16.09
CA LEU A 7 14.68 8.34 15.77
C LEU A 7 14.05 8.90 14.49
N TYR A 8 14.12 10.22 14.27
CA TYR A 8 13.44 10.88 13.15
C TYR A 8 14.28 11.02 11.88
N LEU A 9 15.62 11.07 11.98
CA LEU A 9 16.47 11.18 10.80
C LEU A 9 16.34 10.01 9.83
N PRO A 10 16.34 8.73 10.27
CA PRO A 10 16.09 7.61 9.36
C PRO A 10 14.71 7.66 8.72
N ILE A 11 13.68 8.09 9.47
CA ILE A 11 12.30 8.23 8.95
C ILE A 11 12.24 9.33 7.88
N ALA A 12 12.85 10.49 8.15
CA ALA A 12 12.92 11.59 7.17
C ALA A 12 13.68 11.18 5.90
N ILE A 13 14.79 10.47 6.04
CA ILE A 13 15.56 9.92 4.92
C ILE A 13 14.69 8.92 4.12
N LEU A 14 14.01 7.99 4.78
CA LEU A 14 13.12 7.04 4.12
C LEU A 14 11.97 7.73 3.39
N VAL A 15 11.36 8.77 3.98
CA VAL A 15 10.31 9.56 3.34
C VAL A 15 10.84 10.28 2.10
N ILE A 16 12.00 10.95 2.18
CA ILE A 16 12.61 11.65 1.03
C ILE A 16 12.94 10.64 -0.08
N TYR A 17 13.54 9.52 0.26
CA TYR A 17 13.91 8.50 -0.73
C TYR A 17 12.72 7.68 -1.25
N SER A 18 11.56 7.71 -0.60
CA SER A 18 10.34 7.09 -1.15
C SER A 18 9.87 7.73 -2.45
N PHE A 19 10.29 8.98 -2.74
CA PHE A 19 10.02 9.69 -4.01
C PHE A 19 11.18 9.64 -5.00
N ASN A 20 12.24 8.95 -4.64
CA ASN A 20 13.40 8.79 -5.50
C ASN A 20 13.08 7.82 -6.65
N ALA A 21 13.32 8.23 -7.88
CA ALA A 21 13.21 7.35 -9.04
C ALA A 21 14.20 6.17 -9.01
N SER A 22 15.31 6.32 -8.28
CA SER A 22 16.30 5.25 -8.08
C SER A 22 15.84 4.24 -7.04
N ARG A 23 16.09 2.96 -7.28
CA ARG A 23 15.92 1.89 -6.27
C ARG A 23 16.99 1.91 -5.18
N LEU A 24 18.09 2.62 -5.43
CA LEU A 24 19.19 2.75 -4.47
C LEU A 24 18.93 3.93 -3.54
N VAL A 25 18.85 3.68 -2.24
CA VAL A 25 18.54 4.68 -1.20
C VAL A 25 19.58 5.79 -1.12
N THR A 26 20.80 5.56 -1.61
CA THR A 26 21.93 6.49 -1.55
C THR A 26 22.08 7.38 -2.80
N VAL A 27 21.28 7.15 -3.84
CA VAL A 27 21.38 7.86 -5.11
C VAL A 27 20.07 8.55 -5.44
N TRP A 28 20.06 9.88 -5.50
CA TRP A 28 18.90 10.63 -5.94
C TRP A 28 18.77 10.56 -7.46
N GLY A 29 17.73 9.87 -7.95
CA GLY A 29 17.44 9.67 -9.38
C GLY A 29 16.37 10.60 -9.95
N GLY A 30 15.89 11.61 -9.19
CA GLY A 30 14.81 12.51 -9.56
C GLY A 30 13.45 12.15 -8.93
N TRP A 31 12.45 13.01 -9.18
CA TRP A 31 11.07 12.81 -8.72
C TRP A 31 10.39 11.70 -9.48
N SER A 32 9.62 10.87 -8.80
CA SER A 32 8.89 9.77 -9.41
C SER A 32 7.58 9.48 -8.68
N LEU A 33 6.53 9.20 -9.46
CA LEU A 33 5.25 8.67 -8.97
C LEU A 33 5.27 7.15 -8.82
N ARG A 34 6.41 6.51 -9.12
CA ARG A 34 6.57 5.05 -9.18
C ARG A 34 6.03 4.34 -7.96
N TRP A 35 6.28 4.86 -6.76
CA TRP A 35 5.83 4.22 -5.51
C TRP A 35 4.32 4.12 -5.39
N TYR A 36 3.59 5.08 -5.93
CA TYR A 36 2.12 5.00 -6.00
C TYR A 36 1.68 4.01 -7.07
N THR A 37 2.31 4.04 -8.24
CA THR A 37 1.97 3.14 -9.35
C THR A 37 2.40 1.71 -9.08
N ASP A 38 3.57 1.48 -8.46
CA ASP A 38 4.03 0.16 -8.03
C ASP A 38 3.12 -0.47 -6.97
N LEU A 39 2.35 0.35 -6.23
CA LEU A 39 1.34 -0.08 -5.26
C LEU A 39 -0.08 -0.11 -5.83
N GLY A 40 -0.24 0.03 -7.15
CA GLY A 40 -1.47 -0.23 -7.87
C GLY A 40 -2.30 1.00 -8.23
N ILE A 41 -1.86 2.25 -7.95
CA ILE A 41 -2.57 3.43 -8.46
C ILE A 41 -2.33 3.57 -9.96
N ASN A 42 -3.41 3.74 -10.73
CA ASN A 42 -3.32 3.99 -12.16
C ASN A 42 -2.58 5.32 -12.42
N PRO A 43 -1.49 5.32 -13.23
CA PRO A 43 -0.74 6.53 -13.55
C PRO A 43 -1.58 7.65 -14.16
N GLU A 44 -2.66 7.33 -14.88
CA GLU A 44 -3.59 8.32 -15.45
C GLU A 44 -4.35 9.12 -14.38
N ASN A 45 -4.43 8.58 -13.15
CA ASN A 45 -5.05 9.22 -12.00
C ASN A 45 -4.05 10.03 -11.15
N LEU A 46 -2.79 10.13 -11.58
CA LEU A 46 -1.74 10.89 -10.89
C LEU A 46 -1.18 11.98 -11.78
N ARG A 47 -0.85 13.12 -11.18
CA ARG A 47 -0.07 14.17 -11.85
C ARG A 47 0.83 14.90 -10.87
N LEU A 48 1.87 15.56 -11.41
CA LEU A 48 2.64 16.56 -10.70
C LEU A 48 2.05 17.92 -11.03
N TYR A 49 1.77 18.71 -10.00
CA TYR A 49 1.30 20.09 -10.13
C TYR A 49 2.30 21.04 -9.49
N GLU A 50 2.95 21.85 -10.30
CA GLU A 50 3.84 22.89 -9.82
C GLU A 50 3.06 24.18 -9.57
N HIS A 51 3.15 24.70 -8.35
CA HIS A 51 2.47 25.95 -7.99
C HIS A 51 3.07 27.14 -8.74
N PRO A 52 2.24 27.99 -9.35
CA PRO A 52 2.69 29.24 -9.93
C PRO A 52 3.21 30.17 -8.83
N LYS A 53 4.14 31.05 -9.19
CA LYS A 53 4.85 31.92 -8.23
C LYS A 53 3.91 32.76 -7.36
N GLU A 54 2.77 33.18 -7.91
CA GLU A 54 1.76 33.98 -7.22
C GLU A 54 1.00 33.21 -6.11
N LYS A 55 1.05 31.90 -6.15
CA LYS A 55 0.42 31.02 -5.14
C LYS A 55 1.40 30.44 -4.13
N LEU A 56 2.70 30.71 -4.28
CA LEU A 56 3.69 30.25 -3.32
C LEU A 56 3.54 30.99 -1.99
N SER A 57 3.72 30.26 -0.90
CA SER A 57 3.87 30.84 0.43
C SER A 57 5.14 31.71 0.47
N HIS A 58 5.16 32.74 1.31
CA HIS A 58 6.27 33.71 1.41
C HIS A 58 7.63 33.09 1.74
N TYR A 59 7.62 31.92 2.37
CA TYR A 59 8.81 31.13 2.73
C TYR A 59 9.24 30.14 1.65
N SER A 60 8.41 29.92 0.61
CA SER A 60 8.66 28.88 -0.38
C SER A 60 9.24 29.43 -1.67
N LYS A 61 10.36 28.85 -2.10
CA LYS A 61 10.96 29.12 -3.41
C LYS A 61 10.28 28.34 -4.53
N ARG A 62 9.75 27.15 -4.20
CA ARG A 62 9.09 26.23 -5.12
C ARG A 62 8.22 25.25 -4.33
N THR A 63 7.02 24.98 -4.82
CA THR A 63 6.15 23.94 -4.30
C THR A 63 5.64 23.08 -5.45
N VAL A 64 5.69 21.77 -5.29
CA VAL A 64 5.16 20.79 -6.24
C VAL A 64 4.30 19.82 -5.48
N ASP A 65 3.06 19.65 -5.94
CA ASP A 65 2.14 18.66 -5.39
C ASP A 65 2.10 17.41 -6.27
N ILE A 66 1.96 16.26 -5.62
CA ILE A 66 1.46 15.05 -6.25
C ILE A 66 -0.04 15.08 -6.05
N GLU A 67 -0.80 15.15 -7.13
CA GLU A 67 -2.25 15.15 -7.10
C GLU A 67 -2.83 13.85 -7.64
N TYR A 68 -3.94 13.44 -7.04
CA TYR A 68 -4.77 12.31 -7.48
C TYR A 68 -6.12 12.82 -8.00
N ARG A 69 -6.68 12.13 -8.97
CA ARG A 69 -7.95 12.45 -9.64
C ARG A 69 -9.14 11.96 -8.81
N PHE A 70 -9.43 12.65 -7.71
CA PHE A 70 -10.53 12.31 -6.80
C PHE A 70 -11.93 12.56 -7.38
N ARG A 71 -12.05 13.43 -8.38
CA ARG A 71 -13.32 13.85 -8.96
C ARG A 71 -14.28 14.47 -7.95
N PHE A 72 -13.75 15.27 -7.01
CA PHE A 72 -14.57 16.01 -6.06
C PHE A 72 -15.41 17.08 -6.75
N GLN A 73 -16.55 17.48 -6.13
CA GLN A 73 -17.31 18.64 -6.57
C GLN A 73 -16.40 19.90 -6.55
N GLY A 74 -16.30 20.58 -7.71
CA GLY A 74 -15.52 21.80 -7.86
C GLY A 74 -14.04 21.61 -8.17
N SER A 75 -13.51 20.40 -8.04
CA SER A 75 -12.13 20.09 -8.46
C SER A 75 -12.00 18.61 -8.81
N GLU A 76 -11.50 18.34 -10.01
CA GLU A 76 -11.23 16.97 -10.45
C GLU A 76 -10.00 16.38 -9.72
N TRP A 77 -9.03 17.21 -9.40
CA TRP A 77 -7.76 16.86 -8.81
C TRP A 77 -7.66 17.32 -7.36
N GLY A 78 -6.99 16.56 -6.56
CA GLY A 78 -6.71 16.90 -5.17
C GLY A 78 -5.32 16.43 -4.74
N GLU A 79 -4.69 17.23 -3.92
CA GLU A 79 -3.36 16.96 -3.38
C GLU A 79 -3.33 15.66 -2.58
N LEU A 80 -2.41 14.77 -2.91
CA LEU A 80 -2.00 13.62 -2.10
C LEU A 80 -0.83 13.97 -1.20
N MET A 81 0.10 14.77 -1.74
CA MET A 81 1.33 15.13 -1.10
C MET A 81 1.84 16.43 -1.67
N GLY A 82 2.27 17.34 -0.80
CA GLY A 82 2.99 18.54 -1.17
C GLY A 82 4.48 18.43 -0.87
N VAL A 83 5.32 19.02 -1.71
CA VAL A 83 6.76 19.14 -1.47
C VAL A 83 7.17 20.59 -1.68
N ALA A 84 7.57 21.24 -0.60
CA ALA A 84 7.96 22.65 -0.60
C ALA A 84 9.46 22.82 -0.37
N ASN A 85 10.11 23.67 -1.19
CA ASN A 85 11.43 24.20 -0.90
C ASN A 85 11.26 25.48 -0.07
N ARG A 86 11.41 25.37 1.23
CA ARG A 86 11.20 26.44 2.23
C ARG A 86 12.44 27.35 2.39
N THR A 87 13.47 27.15 1.59
CA THR A 87 14.73 27.89 1.69
C THR A 87 15.39 27.72 3.08
N ASP A 88 16.14 28.69 3.52
CA ASP A 88 16.71 28.78 4.85
C ASP A 88 15.82 29.56 5.86
N PHE A 89 14.60 29.88 5.44
CA PHE A 89 13.65 30.71 6.21
C PHE A 89 13.40 30.18 7.62
N ASP A 90 13.03 28.90 7.74
CA ASP A 90 12.69 28.29 9.04
C ASP A 90 13.89 28.29 10.00
N LEU A 91 15.05 27.83 9.51
CA LEU A 91 16.25 27.71 10.36
C LEU A 91 16.79 29.10 10.78
N LYS A 92 16.70 30.09 9.92
CA LYS A 92 17.05 31.48 10.28
C LYS A 92 16.10 32.04 11.35
N THR A 93 14.77 31.92 11.11
CA THR A 93 13.76 32.40 12.05
C THR A 93 13.89 31.71 13.41
N HIS A 94 14.10 30.38 13.41
CA HIS A 94 14.28 29.62 14.65
C HIS A 94 15.60 29.96 15.36
N SER A 95 16.70 30.20 14.63
CA SER A 95 17.96 30.65 15.22
C SER A 95 17.81 32.00 15.91
N GLU A 96 17.16 32.94 15.24
CA GLU A 96 16.90 34.29 15.79
C GLU A 96 16.01 34.24 17.04
N ALA A 97 14.90 33.46 16.98
CA ALA A 97 13.96 33.35 18.08
C ALA A 97 14.50 32.61 19.31
N SER A 98 15.33 31.59 19.11
CA SER A 98 15.87 30.74 20.19
C SER A 98 17.26 31.17 20.68
N GLY A 99 17.96 32.00 19.94
CA GLY A 99 19.36 32.34 20.18
C GLY A 99 20.34 31.16 19.93
N THR A 100 19.87 30.08 19.30
CA THR A 100 20.66 28.90 18.99
C THR A 100 21.09 28.91 17.55
N ASP A 101 22.42 28.73 17.27
CA ASP A 101 22.94 28.61 15.91
C ASP A 101 22.50 27.29 15.27
N LEU A 102 21.65 27.33 14.25
CA LEU A 102 21.17 26.19 13.45
C LEU A 102 21.87 26.07 12.10
N SER A 103 23.03 26.71 11.93
CA SER A 103 23.85 26.55 10.73
C SER A 103 24.55 25.20 10.71
N TYR A 104 24.85 24.74 9.49
CA TYR A 104 25.65 23.55 9.22
C TYR A 104 27.09 23.94 8.89
N PHE A 105 28.05 23.20 9.41
CA PHE A 105 29.46 23.36 9.09
C PHE A 105 29.95 22.14 8.29
N ASP A 106 30.38 22.37 7.07
CA ASP A 106 30.98 21.34 6.20
C ASP A 106 32.51 21.30 6.44
N GLN A 107 32.94 20.27 7.14
CA GLN A 107 34.37 20.07 7.46
C GLN A 107 35.23 19.83 6.21
N THR A 108 34.64 19.35 5.11
CA THR A 108 35.39 19.07 3.88
C THR A 108 35.71 20.32 3.08
N LYS A 109 34.83 21.32 3.17
CA LYS A 109 34.93 22.60 2.46
C LYS A 109 35.37 23.76 3.34
N ASP A 110 35.41 23.54 4.65
CA ASP A 110 35.64 24.57 5.67
C ASP A 110 34.63 25.74 5.55
N GLU A 111 33.38 25.41 5.25
CA GLU A 111 32.33 26.40 5.01
C GLU A 111 31.16 26.21 5.99
N ARG A 112 30.53 27.34 6.37
CA ARG A 112 29.34 27.35 7.21
C ARG A 112 28.20 28.07 6.51
N TRP A 113 27.00 27.44 6.50
CA TRP A 113 25.78 28.07 5.97
C TRP A 113 24.53 27.58 6.69
N VAL A 114 23.41 28.29 6.52
CA VAL A 114 22.09 27.82 6.96
C VAL A 114 21.49 26.97 5.84
N PRO A 115 21.23 25.67 6.06
CA PRO A 115 20.68 24.78 5.03
C PRO A 115 19.28 25.18 4.58
N TYR A 116 18.93 24.81 3.35
CA TYR A 116 17.56 24.87 2.88
C TYR A 116 16.76 23.69 3.45
N VAL A 117 15.52 23.96 3.84
CA VAL A 117 14.58 22.96 4.29
C VAL A 117 13.71 22.52 3.11
N ILE A 118 13.71 21.22 2.83
CA ILE A 118 12.74 20.61 1.91
C ILE A 118 11.70 19.90 2.75
N GLU A 119 10.46 20.33 2.64
CA GLU A 119 9.32 19.82 3.41
C GLU A 119 8.44 18.94 2.53
N PRO A 120 8.50 17.61 2.67
CA PRO A 120 7.47 16.74 2.15
C PRO A 120 6.32 16.65 3.16
N ALA A 121 5.10 16.93 2.72
CA ALA A 121 3.88 16.81 3.51
C ALA A 121 2.95 15.77 2.91
N PHE A 122 2.62 14.72 3.65
CA PHE A 122 1.86 13.57 3.18
C PHE A 122 0.63 13.28 4.05
N GLY A 123 -0.54 13.20 3.41
CA GLY A 123 -1.80 12.87 4.07
C GLY A 123 -2.12 11.37 4.02
N LEU A 124 -1.87 10.63 5.13
CA LEU A 124 -2.12 9.18 5.18
C LEU A 124 -3.57 8.82 4.84
N THR A 125 -4.55 9.52 5.39
CA THR A 125 -5.98 9.24 5.15
C THR A 125 -6.38 9.53 3.72
N ARG A 126 -5.80 10.56 3.10
CA ARG A 126 -6.05 10.91 1.70
C ARG A 126 -5.41 9.88 0.75
N ALA A 127 -4.23 9.37 1.08
CA ALA A 127 -3.61 8.27 0.37
C ALA A 127 -4.43 6.98 0.46
N LEU A 128 -4.90 6.62 1.67
CA LEU A 128 -5.80 5.47 1.85
C LEU A 128 -7.04 5.59 0.97
N MET A 129 -7.67 6.77 0.93
CA MET A 129 -8.83 7.03 0.09
C MET A 129 -8.50 6.85 -1.40
N ALA A 130 -7.34 7.36 -1.87
CA ALA A 130 -6.92 7.20 -3.25
C ALA A 130 -6.72 5.72 -3.62
N PHE A 131 -6.04 4.94 -2.78
CA PHE A 131 -5.87 3.49 -3.00
C PHE A 131 -7.19 2.74 -3.04
N LEU A 132 -8.15 3.08 -2.16
CA LEU A 132 -9.47 2.44 -2.15
C LEU A 132 -10.30 2.80 -3.40
N ILE A 133 -10.27 4.06 -3.83
CA ILE A 133 -10.99 4.50 -5.03
C ILE A 133 -10.41 3.83 -6.28
N ASP A 134 -9.09 3.77 -6.37
CA ASP A 134 -8.41 3.21 -7.56
C ASP A 134 -8.55 1.68 -7.63
N ALA A 135 -8.59 1.02 -6.46
CA ALA A 135 -8.76 -0.43 -6.37
C ALA A 135 -10.21 -0.90 -6.57
N TYR A 136 -11.20 0.00 -6.44
CA TYR A 136 -12.61 -0.39 -6.61
C TYR A 136 -12.91 -0.72 -8.07
N ALA A 137 -13.47 -1.91 -8.28
CA ALA A 137 -13.93 -2.35 -9.60
C ALA A 137 -15.22 -3.16 -9.51
N GLU A 138 -15.97 -3.13 -10.59
CA GLU A 138 -17.09 -4.03 -10.83
C GLU A 138 -16.78 -4.86 -12.07
N ASP A 139 -16.95 -6.15 -11.97
CA ASP A 139 -16.79 -7.09 -13.07
C ASP A 139 -17.85 -8.20 -13.01
N GLU A 140 -17.66 -9.27 -13.77
CA GLU A 140 -18.54 -10.42 -13.83
C GLU A 140 -17.80 -11.68 -13.39
N ALA A 141 -18.49 -12.55 -12.67
CA ALA A 141 -17.94 -13.81 -12.22
C ALA A 141 -18.92 -14.96 -12.45
N PRO A 142 -18.43 -16.15 -12.80
CA PRO A 142 -19.25 -17.33 -12.98
C PRO A 142 -20.10 -17.64 -11.73
N ASN A 143 -21.33 -18.08 -11.96
CA ASN A 143 -22.22 -18.54 -10.89
C ASN A 143 -22.51 -20.05 -10.99
N ALA A 144 -23.06 -20.62 -9.91
CA ALA A 144 -23.36 -22.05 -9.83
C ALA A 144 -24.43 -22.54 -10.84
N LYS A 145 -25.12 -21.62 -11.52
CA LYS A 145 -26.18 -21.96 -12.51
C LYS A 145 -25.68 -21.93 -13.95
N GLY A 146 -24.36 -21.74 -14.15
CA GLY A 146 -23.75 -21.63 -15.50
C GLY A 146 -23.90 -20.29 -16.17
N GLY A 147 -24.36 -19.26 -15.45
CA GLY A 147 -24.40 -17.87 -15.88
C GLY A 147 -23.30 -17.03 -15.20
N VAL A 148 -23.43 -15.71 -15.29
CA VAL A 148 -22.55 -14.74 -14.61
C VAL A 148 -23.34 -13.85 -13.67
N ASP A 149 -22.71 -13.47 -12.56
CA ASP A 149 -23.21 -12.48 -11.61
C ASP A 149 -22.26 -11.29 -11.55
N LYS A 150 -22.80 -10.10 -11.33
CA LYS A 150 -21.97 -8.93 -11.03
C LYS A 150 -21.14 -9.17 -9.77
N ARG A 151 -19.88 -8.79 -9.84
CA ARG A 151 -18.94 -8.88 -8.74
C ARG A 151 -18.36 -7.50 -8.42
N THR A 152 -18.49 -7.09 -7.17
CA THR A 152 -17.71 -5.97 -6.62
C THR A 152 -16.39 -6.50 -6.08
N VAL A 153 -15.28 -5.85 -6.42
CA VAL A 153 -13.95 -6.27 -5.98
C VAL A 153 -13.08 -5.06 -5.67
N LEU A 154 -12.31 -5.15 -4.58
CA LEU A 154 -11.21 -4.23 -4.30
C LEU A 154 -9.90 -4.85 -4.79
N ARG A 155 -9.37 -4.35 -5.91
CA ARG A 155 -8.11 -4.82 -6.53
C ARG A 155 -6.90 -4.16 -5.89
N LEU A 156 -6.86 -4.18 -4.56
CA LEU A 156 -5.70 -3.69 -3.81
C LEU A 156 -4.45 -4.50 -4.17
N ASP A 157 -3.31 -3.81 -4.26
CA ASP A 157 -2.01 -4.50 -4.29
C ASP A 157 -1.94 -5.49 -3.12
N ARG A 158 -1.39 -6.68 -3.38
CA ARG A 158 -1.31 -7.77 -2.39
C ARG A 158 -0.60 -7.34 -1.10
N ARG A 159 0.34 -6.41 -1.21
CA ARG A 159 1.08 -5.82 -0.08
C ARG A 159 0.22 -4.90 0.76
N LEU A 160 -0.79 -4.24 0.18
CA LEU A 160 -1.71 -3.32 0.85
C LEU A 160 -2.96 -3.98 1.40
N ALA A 161 -3.36 -5.16 0.87
CA ALA A 161 -4.56 -5.86 1.29
C ALA A 161 -4.57 -6.09 2.83
N PRO A 162 -5.63 -5.68 3.56
CA PRO A 162 -5.69 -5.84 5.02
C PRO A 162 -5.68 -7.29 5.47
N VAL A 163 -6.41 -8.14 4.76
CA VAL A 163 -6.42 -9.60 4.92
C VAL A 163 -5.64 -10.20 3.76
N LYS A 164 -4.62 -10.99 4.04
CA LYS A 164 -3.75 -11.57 3.02
C LYS A 164 -4.32 -12.87 2.43
N VAL A 165 -4.93 -13.66 3.29
CA VAL A 165 -5.46 -14.98 2.95
C VAL A 165 -6.76 -15.20 3.69
N ALA A 166 -7.75 -15.80 3.02
CA ALA A 166 -8.94 -16.33 3.66
C ALA A 166 -8.96 -17.86 3.57
N VAL A 167 -9.20 -18.55 4.68
CA VAL A 167 -9.35 -20.00 4.71
C VAL A 167 -10.83 -20.36 4.80
N LEU A 168 -11.30 -21.08 3.80
CA LEU A 168 -12.72 -21.35 3.55
C LEU A 168 -12.93 -22.86 3.41
N PRO A 169 -13.47 -23.58 4.42
CA PRO A 169 -13.90 -24.96 4.20
C PRO A 169 -15.02 -25.00 3.15
N LEU A 170 -15.01 -25.95 2.20
CA LEU A 170 -16.00 -26.03 1.12
C LEU A 170 -17.44 -26.01 1.65
N SER A 171 -17.67 -26.65 2.78
CA SER A 171 -18.92 -26.62 3.53
C SER A 171 -18.65 -26.61 5.03
N ARG A 172 -19.62 -26.13 5.82
CA ARG A 172 -19.59 -26.25 7.27
C ARG A 172 -19.86 -27.71 7.64
N ASN A 173 -18.80 -28.47 7.86
CA ASN A 173 -18.79 -29.89 8.07
C ASN A 173 -17.79 -30.28 9.15
N GLU A 174 -18.13 -31.28 9.98
CA GLU A 174 -17.27 -31.75 11.07
C GLU A 174 -15.97 -32.38 10.59
N GLN A 175 -15.91 -32.89 9.36
CA GLN A 175 -14.71 -33.49 8.79
C GLN A 175 -13.75 -32.40 8.24
N LEU A 176 -14.27 -31.35 7.58
CA LEU A 176 -13.47 -30.29 6.97
C LEU A 176 -13.02 -29.22 7.96
N SER A 177 -13.87 -28.89 8.94
CA SER A 177 -13.65 -27.79 9.86
C SER A 177 -12.37 -27.90 10.68
N PRO A 178 -11.95 -29.06 11.21
CA PRO A 178 -10.70 -29.19 11.95
C PRO A 178 -9.48 -28.86 11.10
N LEU A 179 -9.37 -29.42 9.89
CA LEU A 179 -8.26 -29.15 8.97
C LEU A 179 -8.23 -27.70 8.55
N ALA A 180 -9.37 -27.11 8.17
CA ALA A 180 -9.44 -25.71 7.78
C ALA A 180 -9.03 -24.76 8.91
N LYS A 181 -9.43 -25.03 10.15
CA LYS A 181 -9.01 -24.26 11.33
C LYS A 181 -7.52 -24.38 11.61
N GLN A 182 -6.96 -25.59 11.44
CA GLN A 182 -5.53 -25.82 11.58
C GLN A 182 -4.74 -25.02 10.53
N VAL A 183 -5.14 -25.09 9.27
CA VAL A 183 -4.52 -24.31 8.17
C VAL A 183 -4.59 -22.80 8.48
N ALA A 184 -5.75 -22.30 8.91
CA ALA A 184 -5.90 -20.90 9.27
C ALA A 184 -4.99 -20.51 10.45
N ALA A 185 -4.89 -21.36 11.48
CA ALA A 185 -4.03 -21.10 12.65
C ALA A 185 -2.54 -21.05 12.26
N ASP A 186 -2.11 -21.93 11.35
CA ASP A 186 -0.73 -21.96 10.90
C ASP A 186 -0.37 -20.75 10.04
N LEU A 187 -1.25 -20.35 9.13
CA LEU A 187 -1.06 -19.16 8.31
C LEU A 187 -1.11 -17.85 9.11
N ARG A 188 -1.92 -17.77 10.18
CA ARG A 188 -2.00 -16.61 11.08
C ARG A 188 -0.70 -16.29 11.81
N LYS A 189 0.21 -17.24 11.91
CA LYS A 189 1.56 -16.98 12.45
C LYS A 189 2.40 -16.05 11.58
N LEU A 190 2.00 -15.85 10.31
CA LEU A 190 2.74 -15.10 9.31
C LEU A 190 1.98 -13.89 8.76
N TRP A 191 0.65 -14.02 8.62
CA TRP A 191 -0.19 -13.03 7.95
C TRP A 191 -1.49 -12.79 8.69
N ASN A 192 -2.16 -11.68 8.33
CA ASN A 192 -3.55 -11.48 8.72
C ASN A 192 -4.45 -12.39 7.88
N VAL A 193 -5.08 -13.36 8.53
CA VAL A 193 -5.85 -14.42 7.89
C VAL A 193 -7.28 -14.45 8.41
N ASP A 194 -8.24 -14.36 7.50
CA ASP A 194 -9.66 -14.57 7.79
C ASP A 194 -10.04 -16.05 7.73
N PHE A 195 -11.08 -16.42 8.46
CA PHE A 195 -11.69 -17.75 8.42
C PHE A 195 -13.20 -17.62 8.35
N ASP A 196 -13.81 -18.16 7.31
CA ASP A 196 -15.25 -18.04 7.09
C ASP A 196 -15.86 -19.39 6.65
N ASP A 197 -16.79 -19.90 7.46
CA ASP A 197 -17.55 -21.11 7.19
C ASP A 197 -19.06 -20.84 7.00
N ALA A 198 -19.48 -19.56 6.90
CA ALA A 198 -20.87 -19.16 6.87
C ALA A 198 -21.46 -19.07 5.46
N GLY A 199 -22.43 -19.90 5.16
CA GLY A 199 -23.16 -19.91 3.88
C GLY A 199 -22.42 -20.66 2.75
N ALA A 200 -22.85 -20.48 1.51
CA ALA A 200 -22.28 -21.15 0.34
C ALA A 200 -20.90 -20.59 -0.01
N ILE A 201 -20.00 -21.44 -0.52
CA ILE A 201 -18.61 -21.08 -0.86
C ILE A 201 -18.53 -19.88 -1.83
N GLY A 202 -19.39 -19.81 -2.83
CA GLY A 202 -19.42 -18.69 -3.78
C GLY A 202 -19.70 -17.33 -3.10
N ARG A 203 -20.56 -17.28 -2.07
CA ARG A 203 -20.82 -16.04 -1.30
C ARG A 203 -19.62 -15.66 -0.45
N ARG A 204 -18.88 -16.65 0.07
CA ARG A 204 -17.66 -16.40 0.84
C ARG A 204 -16.57 -15.83 -0.04
N TYR A 205 -16.38 -16.34 -1.25
CA TYR A 205 -15.48 -15.71 -2.21
C TYR A 205 -15.86 -14.26 -2.49
N ARG A 206 -17.16 -13.94 -2.68
CA ARG A 206 -17.60 -12.56 -2.91
C ARG A 206 -17.26 -11.63 -1.75
N ARG A 207 -17.49 -12.06 -0.50
CA ARG A 207 -17.09 -11.27 0.68
C ARG A 207 -15.59 -10.98 0.71
N GLN A 208 -14.77 -11.95 0.31
CA GLN A 208 -13.32 -11.76 0.26
C GLN A 208 -12.90 -10.88 -0.93
N ASP A 209 -13.54 -11.00 -2.07
CA ASP A 209 -13.33 -10.12 -3.22
C ASP A 209 -13.66 -8.65 -2.84
N GLU A 210 -14.78 -8.42 -2.14
CA GLU A 210 -15.25 -7.09 -1.69
C GLU A 210 -14.28 -6.40 -0.72
N ILE A 211 -13.60 -7.13 0.15
CA ILE A 211 -12.61 -6.56 1.09
C ILE A 211 -11.18 -6.59 0.56
N GLY A 212 -10.98 -7.10 -0.65
CA GLY A 212 -9.68 -7.09 -1.33
C GLY A 212 -8.70 -8.18 -0.92
N THR A 213 -9.17 -9.29 -0.33
CA THR A 213 -8.30 -10.43 0.02
C THR A 213 -7.73 -11.08 -1.24
N PRO A 214 -6.40 -11.11 -1.44
CA PRO A 214 -5.81 -11.59 -2.69
C PRO A 214 -5.92 -13.10 -2.90
N PHE A 215 -5.93 -13.90 -1.83
CA PHE A 215 -5.98 -15.36 -1.94
C PHE A 215 -7.03 -15.99 -1.02
N CYS A 216 -7.82 -16.91 -1.57
CA CYS A 216 -8.71 -17.75 -0.82
C CYS A 216 -8.21 -19.21 -0.87
N VAL A 217 -7.99 -19.81 0.29
CA VAL A 217 -7.59 -21.21 0.46
C VAL A 217 -8.82 -22.03 0.80
N THR A 218 -9.25 -22.91 -0.10
CA THR A 218 -10.40 -23.78 0.11
C THR A 218 -9.95 -25.16 0.53
N VAL A 219 -10.49 -25.62 1.66
CA VAL A 219 -10.35 -26.99 2.15
C VAL A 219 -11.62 -27.77 1.76
N ASP A 220 -11.47 -28.77 0.93
CA ASP A 220 -12.52 -29.63 0.41
C ASP A 220 -12.37 -31.10 0.88
N PHE A 221 -13.22 -32.00 0.41
CA PHE A 221 -13.15 -33.40 0.81
C PHE A 221 -11.91 -34.10 0.28
N ASP A 222 -11.46 -33.75 -0.95
CA ASP A 222 -10.23 -34.30 -1.53
C ASP A 222 -9.00 -33.90 -0.69
N SER A 223 -9.07 -32.77 0.03
CA SER A 223 -7.99 -32.32 0.93
C SER A 223 -7.70 -33.29 2.08
N LEU A 224 -8.68 -34.13 2.45
CA LEU A 224 -8.52 -35.14 3.49
C LEU A 224 -7.71 -36.33 2.97
N ASP A 225 -7.74 -36.59 1.66
CA ASP A 225 -7.12 -37.74 1.02
C ASP A 225 -5.74 -37.39 0.45
N ASP A 226 -5.62 -36.24 -0.23
CA ASP A 226 -4.43 -35.84 -0.99
C ASP A 226 -3.52 -34.85 -0.22
N ASN A 227 -3.92 -34.39 0.98
CA ASN A 227 -3.21 -33.38 1.75
C ASN A 227 -2.89 -32.09 0.96
N ALA A 228 -3.80 -31.67 0.07
CA ALA A 228 -3.69 -30.46 -0.70
C ALA A 228 -4.93 -29.58 -0.53
N VAL A 229 -4.83 -28.33 -0.88
CA VAL A 229 -5.90 -27.32 -0.83
C VAL A 229 -6.02 -26.60 -2.14
N THR A 230 -7.18 -26.05 -2.43
CA THR A 230 -7.37 -25.21 -3.61
C THR A 230 -7.14 -23.75 -3.25
N VAL A 231 -6.18 -23.10 -3.90
CA VAL A 231 -5.90 -21.68 -3.77
C VAL A 231 -6.53 -20.95 -4.94
N ARG A 232 -7.43 -19.98 -4.64
CA ARG A 232 -8.05 -19.11 -5.64
C ARG A 232 -7.43 -17.72 -5.56
N GLU A 233 -6.98 -17.21 -6.69
CA GLU A 233 -6.52 -15.83 -6.86
C GLU A 233 -7.72 -14.91 -7.11
N ARG A 234 -7.73 -13.71 -6.47
CA ARG A 234 -8.84 -12.74 -6.49
C ARG A 234 -9.14 -12.20 -7.89
N ASP A 235 -8.10 -11.73 -8.60
CA ASP A 235 -8.29 -10.93 -9.81
C ASP A 235 -8.59 -11.80 -11.04
N SER A 236 -7.84 -12.87 -11.23
CA SER A 236 -8.04 -13.84 -12.32
C SER A 236 -9.16 -14.84 -12.03
N MET A 237 -9.48 -15.06 -10.74
CA MET A 237 -10.35 -16.13 -10.25
C MET A 237 -9.83 -17.56 -10.55
N GLU A 238 -8.60 -17.66 -11.04
CA GLU A 238 -7.95 -18.94 -11.28
C GLU A 238 -7.77 -19.71 -9.97
N GLN A 239 -7.83 -21.01 -10.07
CA GLN A 239 -7.70 -21.94 -8.95
C GLN A 239 -6.59 -22.94 -9.21
N GLU A 240 -5.73 -23.12 -8.22
CA GLU A 240 -4.61 -24.04 -8.28
C GLU A 240 -4.64 -24.99 -7.08
N ARG A 241 -4.33 -26.27 -7.32
CA ARG A 241 -4.23 -27.28 -6.25
C ARG A 241 -2.83 -27.29 -5.68
N ILE A 242 -2.68 -26.94 -4.39
CA ILE A 242 -1.39 -26.77 -3.72
C ILE A 242 -1.28 -27.75 -2.54
N PRO A 243 -0.24 -28.60 -2.49
CA PRO A 243 0.03 -29.45 -1.30
C PRO A 243 0.21 -28.59 -0.05
N LEU A 244 -0.34 -29.04 1.09
CA LEU A 244 -0.27 -28.30 2.37
C LEU A 244 1.16 -27.98 2.79
N GLU A 245 2.11 -28.87 2.55
CA GLU A 245 3.53 -28.66 2.83
C GLU A 245 4.15 -27.49 2.04
N ARG A 246 3.65 -27.22 0.84
CA ARG A 246 4.10 -26.14 -0.05
C ARG A 246 3.31 -24.85 0.10
N LEU A 247 2.12 -24.91 0.72
CA LEU A 247 1.18 -23.79 0.77
C LEU A 247 1.80 -22.51 1.32
N ARG A 248 2.57 -22.62 2.40
CA ARG A 248 3.24 -21.48 3.02
C ARG A 248 4.26 -20.80 2.07
N GLY A 249 5.10 -21.59 1.43
CA GLY A 249 6.11 -21.10 0.46
C GLY A 249 5.43 -20.44 -0.73
N TYR A 250 4.44 -21.11 -1.31
CA TYR A 250 3.63 -20.60 -2.41
C TYR A 250 3.01 -19.24 -2.09
N LEU A 251 2.31 -19.12 -0.96
CA LEU A 251 1.69 -17.85 -0.56
C LEU A 251 2.72 -16.76 -0.27
N ALA A 252 3.87 -17.10 0.30
CA ALA A 252 4.94 -16.14 0.55
C ALA A 252 5.48 -15.54 -0.75
N GLU A 253 5.76 -16.37 -1.75
CA GLU A 253 6.19 -15.93 -3.08
C GLU A 253 5.14 -15.04 -3.75
N GLN A 254 3.87 -15.44 -3.69
CA GLN A 254 2.78 -14.71 -4.31
C GLN A 254 2.46 -13.37 -3.63
N LEU A 255 2.60 -13.25 -2.30
CA LEU A 255 2.24 -12.05 -1.54
C LEU A 255 3.31 -10.97 -1.57
N ILE A 256 4.59 -11.35 -1.67
CA ILE A 256 5.70 -10.39 -1.68
C ILE A 256 5.88 -9.76 -3.07
N GLY A 257 5.46 -10.46 -4.12
CA GLY A 257 5.73 -10.12 -5.50
C GLY A 257 7.19 -10.42 -5.86
N ALA A 258 7.42 -11.07 -6.98
CA ALA A 258 8.76 -11.27 -7.52
C ALA A 258 9.40 -9.97 -8.00
#